data_dcda1eaae2ce5512a9707f2d1cd4f3bd
#
_entry.id   dcda1eaae2ce5512a9707f2d1cd4f3bd
#
_cell.length_a   1.000
_cell.length_b   1.000
_cell.length_c   1.000
_cell.angle_alpha   90.00
_cell.angle_beta   90.00
_cell.angle_gamma   90.00
#
_symmetry.space_group_name_H-M   'P 1'
#
loop_
_entity.id
_entity.type
_entity.pdbx_description
1 polymer ?
#
loop_
_entity_poly.entity_id
_entity_poly.type
_entity_poly.pdbx_seq_one_letter_code
_entity_poly.pdbx_strand_id
1 'polypeptide(L)'
;IEKEWNQAKWIGKGENAIMFYAPYLPMFELTYKVTLDKASKTSKAAFIYGANDPRLMDSNKNLLGINNQRDSSYIKVELDIAPLQKNQEALLNIYRRGYKKSESQETLISSIRIPTSLINRGNQYAPHQVTINTDLGNTYFHIDNCEKHLAKVNLNPTGKSGGDYIAYPVVGDMGFAVSPRQKAIFEQVEVRDFRRSHQLITSFQSTPLSLDGGKKGLQSIHTPQSNAAPMLRTTFETANKKIAKARIYATAHGIYELYVNGSRVSNAYFNPGITQYDKTQVYQTFDVTPFILSGTKNAWGAELAEGWWSGGATFVGSNWNFFGNRQALLAKMEITYEDGTQQTIVTDPTKWKSYDDSPVIYGSFFQGEVYDARKAEAIREWSTPNYRDTHWKQAAEIQEDGFSTGNDYQLLADMAEPIMAIDTLTAQSMEEVRPGVFVYDLGQNLAGVPLLHFKGLTAGTE
;
A
#
# COMPACT_ATOMS: atom_id res chain seq x y z
N ILE A 1 -1.71 -4.27 -11.52
CA ILE A 1 -2.12 -2.90 -11.14
C ILE A 1 -3.45 -2.63 -11.81
N GLU A 2 -4.47 -2.26 -11.05
CA GLU A 2 -5.83 -2.18 -11.56
C GLU A 2 -6.10 -0.88 -12.31
N LYS A 3 -6.80 -1.00 -13.44
CA LYS A 3 -7.08 0.08 -14.38
C LYS A 3 -8.02 1.17 -13.88
N GLU A 4 -8.60 1.06 -12.69
CA GLU A 4 -9.71 1.91 -12.25
C GLU A 4 -9.61 2.30 -10.77
N TRP A 5 -8.47 2.73 -10.32
CA TRP A 5 -8.29 3.06 -8.92
C TRP A 5 -9.07 4.32 -8.47
N ASN A 6 -9.44 5.20 -9.41
CA ASN A 6 -10.31 6.35 -9.15
C ASN A 6 -11.79 5.98 -9.04
N GLN A 7 -12.16 4.76 -9.41
CA GLN A 7 -13.51 4.27 -9.26
C GLN A 7 -13.58 3.37 -8.03
N ALA A 8 -14.51 3.66 -7.17
CA ALA A 8 -14.75 2.86 -5.99
C ALA A 8 -15.09 1.43 -6.41
N LYS A 9 -14.31 0.47 -5.92
CA LYS A 9 -14.46 -0.94 -6.22
C LYS A 9 -14.56 -1.75 -4.95
N TRP A 10 -15.64 -2.48 -4.82
CA TRP A 10 -15.81 -3.43 -3.73
C TRP A 10 -14.92 -4.64 -3.96
N ILE A 11 -14.03 -4.92 -3.01
CA ILE A 11 -13.16 -6.10 -3.01
C ILE A 11 -13.43 -6.93 -1.76
N GLY A 12 -13.47 -8.25 -1.93
CA GLY A 12 -13.74 -9.19 -0.86
C GLY A 12 -15.00 -10.03 -1.12
N LYS A 13 -15.10 -11.14 -0.43
CA LYS A 13 -16.23 -12.11 -0.52
C LYS A 13 -16.69 -12.43 0.89
N GLY A 14 -17.06 -11.43 1.67
CA GLY A 14 -17.63 -11.65 3.00
C GLY A 14 -19.15 -11.53 2.98
N GLU A 15 -19.86 -12.44 3.62
CA GLU A 15 -21.29 -12.27 3.86
C GLU A 15 -21.55 -11.14 4.85
N ASN A 16 -20.56 -10.80 5.69
CA ASN A 16 -20.68 -9.91 6.82
C ASN A 16 -19.67 -8.75 6.84
N ALA A 17 -18.73 -8.74 5.92
CA ALA A 17 -17.79 -7.62 5.72
C ALA A 17 -17.40 -7.51 4.26
N ILE A 18 -17.35 -6.30 3.75
CA ILE A 18 -16.82 -5.98 2.42
C ILE A 18 -15.84 -4.82 2.56
N MET A 19 -14.63 -5.04 2.04
CA MET A 19 -13.62 -4.01 1.93
C MET A 19 -13.72 -3.32 0.58
N PHE A 20 -13.29 -2.09 0.50
CA PHE A 20 -13.16 -1.36 -0.75
C PHE A 20 -11.75 -0.79 -0.88
N TYR A 21 -11.36 -0.56 -2.12
CA TYR A 21 -10.08 0.02 -2.40
C TYR A 21 -10.06 1.50 -2.00
N ALA A 22 -9.14 1.84 -1.12
CA ALA A 22 -8.76 3.20 -0.81
C ALA A 22 -7.24 3.24 -0.64
N PRO A 23 -6.56 4.35 -1.02
CA PRO A 23 -5.15 4.50 -0.68
C PRO A 23 -4.98 4.45 0.83
N TYR A 24 -3.82 3.99 1.29
CA TYR A 24 -3.49 4.01 2.71
C TYR A 24 -3.28 5.45 3.17
N LEU A 25 -4.34 6.08 3.67
CA LEU A 25 -4.36 7.49 4.06
C LEU A 25 -4.15 7.64 5.56
N PRO A 26 -3.15 8.41 6.00
CA PRO A 26 -2.97 8.75 7.41
C PRO A 26 -3.92 9.85 7.87
N MET A 27 -4.44 10.63 6.93
CA MET A 27 -5.34 11.75 7.16
C MET A 27 -6.45 11.71 6.12
N PHE A 28 -7.68 11.46 6.55
CA PHE A 28 -8.82 11.39 5.64
C PHE A 28 -10.11 11.88 6.29
N GLU A 29 -11.05 12.26 5.43
CA GLU A 29 -12.46 12.40 5.76
C GLU A 29 -13.24 11.27 5.06
N LEU A 30 -13.99 10.52 5.84
CA LEU A 30 -14.97 9.56 5.33
C LEU A 30 -16.36 10.04 5.69
N THR A 31 -17.26 10.03 4.72
CA THR A 31 -18.70 10.23 4.93
C THR A 31 -19.47 9.07 4.31
N TYR A 32 -20.45 8.56 5.03
CA TYR A 32 -21.37 7.53 4.51
C TYR A 32 -22.71 7.61 5.21
N LYS A 33 -23.76 7.05 4.59
CA LYS A 33 -25.04 6.79 5.24
C LYS A 33 -25.18 5.33 5.56
N VAL A 34 -25.74 5.03 6.73
CA VAL A 34 -26.05 3.68 7.19
C VAL A 34 -27.53 3.57 7.54
N THR A 35 -28.18 2.54 7.01
CA THR A 35 -29.55 2.17 7.35
C THR A 35 -29.57 0.78 7.93
N LEU A 36 -29.99 0.67 9.19
CA LEU A 36 -30.14 -0.61 9.87
C LEU A 36 -31.46 -1.28 9.46
N ASP A 37 -31.44 -2.59 9.18
CA ASP A 37 -32.64 -3.30 8.74
C ASP A 37 -33.62 -3.55 9.90
N LYS A 38 -34.79 -2.94 9.81
CA LYS A 38 -35.87 -3.10 10.81
C LYS A 38 -36.44 -4.53 10.83
N ALA A 39 -36.54 -5.19 9.69
CA ALA A 39 -37.12 -6.54 9.59
C ALA A 39 -36.24 -7.55 10.31
N SER A 40 -34.93 -7.45 10.23
CA SER A 40 -33.94 -8.26 10.94
C SER A 40 -33.66 -7.76 12.35
N LYS A 41 -34.34 -6.71 12.82
CA LYS A 41 -34.08 -6.05 14.10
C LYS A 41 -32.60 -5.73 14.30
N THR A 42 -31.93 -5.29 13.24
CA THR A 42 -30.52 -4.94 13.27
C THR A 42 -30.27 -3.84 14.29
N SER A 43 -29.32 -4.04 15.16
CA SER A 43 -28.93 -3.06 16.18
C SER A 43 -27.51 -2.53 16.01
N LYS A 44 -26.70 -3.17 15.13
CA LYS A 44 -25.29 -2.84 14.98
C LYS A 44 -24.83 -2.89 13.53
N ALA A 45 -24.05 -1.89 13.14
CA ALA A 45 -23.35 -1.86 11.87
C ALA A 45 -22.05 -1.07 12.02
N ALA A 46 -21.00 -1.42 11.28
CA ALA A 46 -19.68 -0.87 11.50
C ALA A 46 -18.99 -0.44 10.20
N PHE A 47 -18.20 0.61 10.32
CA PHE A 47 -17.12 0.95 9.42
C PHE A 47 -15.80 0.41 9.97
N ILE A 48 -14.92 -0.05 9.08
CA ILE A 48 -13.61 -0.60 9.39
C ILE A 48 -12.57 0.17 8.59
N TYR A 49 -11.45 0.51 9.21
CA TYR A 49 -10.27 1.06 8.53
C TYR A 49 -8.98 0.63 9.20
N GLY A 50 -7.84 0.92 8.56
CA GLY A 50 -6.55 0.46 9.06
C GLY A 50 -6.42 -1.06 9.06
N ALA A 51 -7.17 -1.74 8.18
CA ALA A 51 -7.10 -3.18 8.07
C ALA A 51 -5.87 -3.59 7.28
N ASN A 52 -5.21 -4.67 7.76
CA ASN A 52 -4.03 -5.23 7.11
C ASN A 52 -2.91 -4.19 6.93
N ASP A 53 -2.64 -3.40 7.95
CA ASP A 53 -1.57 -2.39 7.92
C ASP A 53 -0.24 -3.05 7.53
N PRO A 54 0.35 -2.68 6.38
CA PRO A 54 1.55 -3.31 5.86
C PRO A 54 2.75 -3.17 6.79
N ARG A 55 2.79 -2.11 7.58
CA ARG A 55 3.87 -1.82 8.51
C ARG A 55 3.88 -2.75 9.73
N LEU A 56 2.79 -3.50 9.96
CA LEU A 56 2.72 -4.44 11.10
C LEU A 56 3.65 -5.65 10.96
N MET A 57 4.36 -5.79 9.88
CA MET A 57 5.44 -6.77 9.72
C MET A 57 6.84 -6.21 9.92
N ASP A 58 6.97 -4.92 10.18
CA ASP A 58 8.26 -4.27 10.40
C ASP A 58 8.84 -4.63 11.78
N SER A 59 10.11 -5.02 11.84
CA SER A 59 10.82 -5.39 13.08
C SER A 59 10.88 -4.27 14.12
N ASN A 60 10.84 -3.01 13.71
CA ASN A 60 10.88 -1.85 14.59
C ASN A 60 9.64 -1.69 15.48
N LYS A 61 8.55 -2.37 15.17
CA LYS A 61 7.32 -2.35 15.97
C LYS A 61 7.51 -2.83 17.40
N ASN A 62 8.43 -3.76 17.60
CA ASN A 62 8.76 -4.23 18.95
C ASN A 62 9.26 -3.10 19.86
N LEU A 63 9.96 -2.11 19.30
CA LEU A 63 10.43 -0.92 20.02
C LEU A 63 9.26 0.01 20.40
N LEU A 64 8.21 0.03 19.59
CA LEU A 64 7.02 0.84 19.81
C LEU A 64 5.94 0.11 20.62
N GLY A 65 6.16 -1.17 20.97
CA GLY A 65 5.18 -2.01 21.66
C GLY A 65 3.95 -2.36 20.80
N ILE A 66 4.07 -2.27 19.48
CA ILE A 66 3.00 -2.56 18.52
C ILE A 66 3.02 -4.06 18.20
N ASN A 67 1.85 -4.65 18.07
CA ASN A 67 1.71 -6.05 17.65
C ASN A 67 2.05 -6.20 16.16
N ASN A 68 2.64 -7.33 15.77
CA ASN A 68 2.97 -7.65 14.38
C ASN A 68 1.99 -8.64 13.73
N GLN A 69 0.74 -8.68 14.18
CA GLN A 69 -0.32 -9.51 13.58
C GLN A 69 -1.04 -8.76 12.47
N ARG A 70 -0.38 -8.59 11.32
CA ARG A 70 -0.88 -7.83 10.18
C ARG A 70 -2.30 -8.24 9.76
N ASP A 71 -2.52 -9.52 9.54
CA ASP A 71 -3.78 -10.03 8.95
C ASP A 71 -4.97 -9.95 9.91
N SER A 72 -4.78 -9.40 11.10
CA SER A 72 -5.80 -9.26 12.13
C SER A 72 -5.94 -7.83 12.63
N SER A 73 -5.20 -6.86 12.05
CA SER A 73 -5.27 -5.47 12.50
C SER A 73 -6.43 -4.73 11.87
N TYR A 74 -7.10 -3.91 12.66
CA TYR A 74 -8.09 -2.94 12.20
C TYR A 74 -8.58 -2.03 13.32
N ILE A 75 -9.19 -0.92 12.93
CA ILE A 75 -10.08 -0.09 13.74
C ILE A 75 -11.52 -0.34 13.28
N LYS A 76 -12.43 -0.58 14.22
CA LYS A 76 -13.86 -0.73 13.95
C LYS A 76 -14.64 0.36 14.66
N VAL A 77 -15.43 1.11 13.90
CA VAL A 77 -16.36 2.14 14.40
C VAL A 77 -17.77 1.60 14.22
N GLU A 78 -18.40 1.18 15.32
CA GLU A 78 -19.67 0.45 15.34
C GLU A 78 -20.80 1.34 15.89
N LEU A 79 -21.79 1.63 15.07
CA LEU A 79 -23.05 2.20 15.52
C LEU A 79 -23.84 1.08 16.24
N ASP A 80 -24.25 1.34 17.49
CA ASP A 80 -25.06 0.41 18.31
C ASP A 80 -26.31 1.13 18.83
N ILE A 81 -27.47 0.72 18.34
CA ILE A 81 -28.78 1.24 18.77
C ILE A 81 -29.47 0.35 19.81
N ALA A 82 -28.87 -0.78 20.21
CA ALA A 82 -29.48 -1.69 21.19
C ALA A 82 -29.80 -1.01 22.54
N PRO A 83 -29.01 -0.05 23.05
CA PRO A 83 -29.31 0.66 24.29
C PRO A 83 -30.64 1.42 24.27
N LEU A 84 -31.11 1.87 23.09
CA LEU A 84 -32.40 2.56 22.96
C LEU A 84 -33.58 1.73 23.49
N GLN A 85 -33.49 0.39 23.43
CA GLN A 85 -34.52 -0.50 23.96
C GLN A 85 -34.66 -0.40 25.49
N LYS A 86 -33.60 0.07 26.15
CA LYS A 86 -33.56 0.28 27.61
C LYS A 86 -33.71 1.77 28.00
N ASN A 87 -34.22 2.61 27.10
CA ASN A 87 -34.32 4.07 27.28
C ASN A 87 -32.95 4.76 27.53
N GLN A 88 -31.89 4.20 26.97
CA GLN A 88 -30.55 4.77 26.99
C GLN A 88 -30.21 5.32 25.62
N GLU A 89 -29.20 6.18 25.55
CA GLU A 89 -28.69 6.70 24.27
C GLU A 89 -28.05 5.63 23.42
N ALA A 90 -28.16 5.74 22.09
CA ALA A 90 -27.38 4.96 21.15
C ALA A 90 -25.90 5.23 21.34
N LEU A 91 -25.05 4.32 20.89
CA LEU A 91 -23.61 4.39 21.08
C LEU A 91 -22.89 4.30 19.73
N LEU A 92 -21.76 5.01 19.64
CA LEU A 92 -20.73 4.78 18.65
C LEU A 92 -19.55 4.15 19.39
N ASN A 93 -19.37 2.84 19.23
CA ASN A 93 -18.31 2.07 19.88
C ASN A 93 -17.10 1.98 18.98
N ILE A 94 -15.92 2.26 19.50
CA ILE A 94 -14.67 2.23 18.78
C ILE A 94 -13.81 1.13 19.34
N TYR A 95 -13.49 0.16 18.49
CA TYR A 95 -12.63 -0.96 18.83
C TYR A 95 -11.34 -0.89 18.04
N ARG A 96 -10.27 -1.41 18.62
CA ARG A 96 -8.99 -1.65 17.94
C ARG A 96 -8.56 -3.08 18.14
N ARG A 97 -7.98 -3.69 17.11
CA ARG A 97 -7.43 -5.03 17.14
C ARG A 97 -6.08 -5.06 16.42
N GLY A 98 -5.15 -5.87 16.92
CA GLY A 98 -3.93 -6.25 16.25
C GLY A 98 -2.79 -5.23 16.28
N TYR A 99 -2.99 -4.04 16.82
CA TYR A 99 -1.98 -2.99 16.90
C TYR A 99 -1.09 -3.10 18.15
N LYS A 100 -1.55 -3.71 19.21
CA LYS A 100 -0.78 -3.97 20.45
C LYS A 100 -0.88 -5.44 20.83
N LYS A 101 0.10 -5.96 21.57
CA LYS A 101 0.07 -7.34 22.10
C LYS A 101 -1.19 -7.61 22.93
N SER A 102 -1.67 -6.60 23.67
CA SER A 102 -2.92 -6.68 24.44
C SER A 102 -4.19 -6.68 23.59
N GLU A 103 -4.09 -6.42 22.29
CA GLU A 103 -5.21 -6.29 21.35
C GLU A 103 -5.31 -7.49 20.39
N SER A 104 -4.99 -8.69 20.88
CA SER A 104 -5.17 -9.94 20.13
C SER A 104 -6.65 -10.24 19.81
N GLN A 105 -7.56 -9.64 20.60
CA GLN A 105 -8.99 -9.59 20.34
C GLN A 105 -9.44 -8.14 20.21
N GLU A 106 -10.66 -7.92 19.72
CA GLU A 106 -11.24 -6.57 19.70
C GLU A 106 -11.24 -5.97 21.10
N THR A 107 -10.57 -4.84 21.24
CA THR A 107 -10.48 -4.09 22.49
C THR A 107 -11.25 -2.80 22.35
N LEU A 108 -12.21 -2.55 23.22
CA LEU A 108 -12.96 -1.29 23.24
C LEU A 108 -12.02 -0.15 23.68
N ILE A 109 -11.86 0.83 22.79
CA ILE A 109 -11.04 2.02 23.04
C ILE A 109 -11.89 3.16 23.57
N SER A 110 -13.10 3.33 23.02
CA SER A 110 -14.03 4.38 23.43
C SER A 110 -15.46 4.00 23.12
N SER A 111 -16.38 4.50 23.90
CA SER A 111 -17.83 4.40 23.67
C SER A 111 -18.42 5.81 23.76
N ILE A 112 -18.90 6.33 22.64
CA ILE A 112 -19.42 7.67 22.49
C ILE A 112 -20.94 7.61 22.54
N ARG A 113 -21.56 8.41 23.41
CA ARG A 113 -23.02 8.50 23.45
C ARG A 113 -23.52 9.38 22.33
N ILE A 114 -24.57 8.94 21.64
CA ILE A 114 -25.23 9.69 20.58
C ILE A 114 -26.51 10.30 21.18
N PRO A 115 -26.61 11.63 21.23
CA PRO A 115 -27.80 12.29 21.79
C PRO A 115 -29.11 11.83 21.16
N THR A 116 -30.15 11.70 21.94
CA THR A 116 -31.49 11.29 21.47
C THR A 116 -32.12 12.27 20.49
N SER A 117 -31.61 13.50 20.43
CA SER A 117 -31.98 14.47 19.39
C SER A 117 -31.49 14.05 17.99
N LEU A 118 -30.43 13.25 17.89
CA LEU A 118 -29.90 12.71 16.64
C LEU A 118 -30.45 11.31 16.35
N ILE A 119 -30.27 10.35 17.27
CA ILE A 119 -30.78 8.98 17.10
C ILE A 119 -31.66 8.59 18.30
N ASN A 120 -32.89 8.20 18.02
CA ASN A 120 -33.89 7.78 19.02
C ASN A 120 -34.76 6.62 18.47
N ARG A 121 -35.67 6.10 19.26
CA ARG A 121 -36.56 5.01 18.85
C ARG A 121 -37.42 5.30 17.62
N GLY A 122 -37.74 6.57 17.36
CA GLY A 122 -38.56 6.98 16.23
C GLY A 122 -37.82 6.91 14.90
N ASN A 123 -36.53 7.21 14.89
CA ASN A 123 -35.71 7.30 13.67
C ASN A 123 -34.58 6.25 13.58
N GLN A 124 -34.44 5.34 14.56
CA GLN A 124 -33.31 4.39 14.65
C GLN A 124 -33.11 3.49 13.41
N TYR A 125 -34.09 3.37 12.55
CA TYR A 125 -34.03 2.63 11.29
C TYR A 125 -34.11 3.56 10.05
N ALA A 126 -34.02 4.86 10.24
CA ALA A 126 -33.82 5.80 9.15
C ALA A 126 -32.35 5.78 8.69
N PRO A 127 -32.04 6.30 7.49
CA PRO A 127 -30.66 6.53 7.10
C PRO A 127 -30.00 7.55 8.01
N HIS A 128 -28.87 7.18 8.62
CA HIS A 128 -28.04 8.08 9.41
C HIS A 128 -26.71 8.33 8.72
N GLN A 129 -26.30 9.59 8.64
CA GLN A 129 -24.99 9.95 8.10
C GLN A 129 -23.93 9.88 9.19
N VAL A 130 -22.83 9.19 8.91
CA VAL A 130 -21.65 9.14 9.77
C VAL A 130 -20.51 9.84 9.05
N THR A 131 -19.85 10.79 9.72
CA THR A 131 -18.63 11.41 9.20
C THR A 131 -17.49 11.15 10.19
N ILE A 132 -16.37 10.67 9.66
CA ILE A 132 -15.15 10.37 10.41
C ILE A 132 -14.01 11.17 9.79
N ASN A 133 -13.42 12.06 10.58
CA ASN A 133 -12.24 12.81 10.19
C ASN A 133 -11.06 12.33 11.02
N THR A 134 -10.01 11.85 10.39
CA THR A 134 -8.79 11.48 11.10
C THR A 134 -7.60 12.34 10.66
N ASP A 135 -6.88 12.81 11.63
CA ASP A 135 -5.66 13.59 11.49
C ASP A 135 -4.56 12.91 12.32
N LEU A 136 -3.78 12.05 11.65
CA LEU A 136 -2.65 11.32 12.23
C LEU A 136 -2.98 10.61 13.56
N GLY A 137 -4.18 10.03 13.65
CA GLY A 137 -4.66 9.32 14.84
C GLY A 137 -5.65 10.09 15.69
N ASN A 138 -5.66 11.42 15.67
CA ASN A 138 -6.76 12.18 16.22
C ASN A 138 -7.98 12.02 15.32
N THR A 139 -9.02 11.39 15.83
CA THR A 139 -10.22 11.06 15.05
C THR A 139 -11.44 11.75 15.64
N TYR A 140 -12.17 12.44 14.79
CA TYR A 140 -13.36 13.20 15.11
C TYR A 140 -14.57 12.52 14.50
N PHE A 141 -15.65 12.42 15.26
CA PHE A 141 -16.86 11.68 14.89
C PHE A 141 -18.05 12.61 14.84
N HIS A 142 -18.82 12.54 13.75
CA HIS A 142 -20.07 13.28 13.57
C HIS A 142 -21.18 12.29 13.16
N ILE A 143 -22.39 12.57 13.63
CA ILE A 143 -23.61 11.85 13.24
C ILE A 143 -24.63 12.88 12.76
N ASP A 144 -25.22 12.61 11.60
CA ASP A 144 -26.22 13.47 10.96
C ASP A 144 -25.74 14.95 10.91
N ASN A 145 -26.60 15.88 11.25
CA ASN A 145 -26.32 17.31 11.21
C ASN A 145 -25.85 17.86 12.57
N CYS A 146 -25.09 17.09 13.36
CA CYS A 146 -24.57 17.62 14.61
C CYS A 146 -23.64 18.84 14.35
N GLU A 147 -23.89 19.95 15.05
CA GLU A 147 -23.12 21.19 14.87
C GLU A 147 -21.65 21.04 15.27
N LYS A 148 -21.36 20.17 16.23
CA LYS A 148 -20.03 19.89 16.72
C LYS A 148 -19.76 18.38 16.66
N HIS A 149 -18.50 17.99 16.55
CA HIS A 149 -18.13 16.58 16.67
C HIS A 149 -18.62 16.01 18.01
N LEU A 150 -19.14 14.80 17.98
CA LEU A 150 -19.59 14.09 19.18
C LEU A 150 -18.43 13.81 20.13
N ALA A 151 -17.27 13.47 19.58
CA ALA A 151 -16.05 13.22 20.35
C ALA A 151 -14.81 13.33 19.47
N LYS A 152 -13.67 13.56 20.15
CA LYS A 152 -12.32 13.41 19.63
C LYS A 152 -11.67 12.22 20.35
N VAL A 153 -11.15 11.26 19.62
CA VAL A 153 -10.47 10.08 20.17
C VAL A 153 -9.10 9.93 19.48
N ASN A 154 -8.05 9.77 20.26
CA ASN A 154 -6.74 9.43 19.69
C ASN A 154 -6.66 7.91 19.47
N LEU A 155 -6.61 7.50 18.22
CA LEU A 155 -6.54 6.10 17.82
C LEU A 155 -5.14 5.65 17.40
N ASN A 156 -4.15 6.54 17.47
CA ASN A 156 -2.76 6.17 17.21
C ASN A 156 -2.29 5.12 18.23
N PRO A 157 -1.75 3.97 17.77
CA PRO A 157 -1.29 2.90 18.65
C PRO A 157 -0.21 3.32 19.66
N THR A 158 0.62 4.30 19.32
CA THR A 158 1.65 4.83 20.23
C THR A 158 1.11 5.85 21.23
N GLY A 159 -0.14 6.32 21.07
CA GLY A 159 -0.72 7.41 21.85
C GLY A 159 -0.22 8.80 21.43
N LYS A 160 0.60 8.88 20.39
CA LYS A 160 1.12 10.14 19.85
C LYS A 160 0.21 10.71 18.78
N SER A 161 0.31 11.98 18.51
CA SER A 161 -0.50 12.68 17.50
C SER A 161 0.36 13.50 16.55
N GLY A 162 -0.25 14.12 15.56
CA GLY A 162 0.38 14.67 14.36
C GLY A 162 1.61 15.55 14.50
N GLY A 163 1.89 16.13 15.65
CA GLY A 163 3.11 16.91 15.88
C GLY A 163 4.31 16.09 16.37
N ASP A 164 4.14 14.82 16.64
CA ASP A 164 5.19 13.96 17.18
C ASP A 164 5.89 13.18 16.08
N TYR A 165 7.22 13.15 16.09
CA TYR A 165 8.02 12.36 15.14
C TYR A 165 7.68 10.86 15.14
N ILE A 166 7.33 10.35 16.30
CA ILE A 166 7.00 8.95 16.50
C ILE A 166 5.49 8.66 16.38
N ALA A 167 4.73 9.59 15.82
CA ALA A 167 3.34 9.33 15.47
C ALA A 167 3.27 8.13 14.51
N TYR A 168 2.44 7.17 14.84
CA TYR A 168 2.20 5.97 14.04
C TYR A 168 0.74 5.97 13.58
N PRO A 169 0.40 6.78 12.56
CA PRO A 169 -0.98 6.87 12.10
C PRO A 169 -1.47 5.51 11.61
N VAL A 170 -2.73 5.23 11.85
CA VAL A 170 -3.35 4.00 11.36
C VAL A 170 -3.59 4.16 9.86
N VAL A 171 -3.02 3.26 9.07
CA VAL A 171 -3.23 3.16 7.63
C VAL A 171 -3.59 1.73 7.25
N GLY A 172 -4.31 1.54 6.16
CA GLY A 172 -4.71 0.22 5.68
C GLY A 172 -6.02 0.28 4.91
N ASP A 173 -6.55 -0.90 4.62
CA ASP A 173 -7.80 -1.04 3.88
C ASP A 173 -9.00 -0.51 4.67
N MET A 174 -10.03 -0.09 3.94
CA MET A 174 -11.29 0.41 4.47
C MET A 174 -12.46 -0.47 4.03
N GLY A 175 -13.51 -0.52 4.83
CA GLY A 175 -14.70 -1.28 4.47
C GLY A 175 -15.81 -1.20 5.52
N PHE A 176 -16.83 -2.02 5.33
CA PHE A 176 -17.99 -2.10 6.20
C PHE A 176 -18.22 -3.53 6.70
N ALA A 177 -18.81 -3.64 7.88
CA ALA A 177 -19.15 -4.92 8.47
C ALA A 177 -20.47 -4.86 9.24
N VAL A 178 -21.14 -5.99 9.32
CA VAL A 178 -22.30 -6.22 10.19
C VAL A 178 -22.09 -7.46 11.05
N SER A 179 -22.67 -7.45 12.25
CA SER A 179 -22.62 -8.57 13.19
C SER A 179 -23.48 -9.75 12.70
N PRO A 180 -23.31 -10.96 13.26
CA PRO A 180 -24.15 -12.12 12.91
C PRO A 180 -25.63 -11.80 13.01
N ARG A 181 -26.39 -12.27 12.03
CA ARG A 181 -27.86 -12.10 11.94
C ARG A 181 -28.33 -10.65 11.83
N GLN A 182 -27.41 -9.72 11.53
CA GLN A 182 -27.70 -8.31 11.32
C GLN A 182 -27.66 -8.01 9.83
N LYS A 183 -28.41 -7.01 9.39
CA LYS A 183 -28.41 -6.53 8.01
C LYS A 183 -28.37 -5.01 7.99
N ALA A 184 -27.56 -4.42 7.14
CA ALA A 184 -27.51 -2.99 6.98
C ALA A 184 -27.24 -2.61 5.53
N ILE A 185 -27.66 -1.41 5.16
CA ILE A 185 -27.36 -0.79 3.86
C ILE A 185 -26.41 0.37 4.12
N PHE A 186 -25.34 0.43 3.36
CA PHE A 186 -24.38 1.53 3.33
C PHE A 186 -24.46 2.21 1.95
N GLU A 187 -24.55 3.53 1.96
CA GLU A 187 -24.71 4.30 0.74
C GLU A 187 -24.07 5.68 0.83
N GLN A 188 -23.92 6.35 -0.30
CA GLN A 188 -23.34 7.69 -0.39
C GLN A 188 -21.97 7.76 0.30
N VAL A 189 -21.11 6.78 0.05
CA VAL A 189 -19.78 6.68 0.62
C VAL A 189 -18.83 7.58 -0.12
N GLU A 190 -18.11 8.45 0.59
CA GLU A 190 -17.03 9.28 0.06
C GLU A 190 -15.81 9.20 0.98
N VAL A 191 -14.64 9.06 0.39
CA VAL A 191 -13.35 9.18 1.06
C VAL A 191 -12.58 10.31 0.42
N ARG A 192 -12.12 11.27 1.22
CA ARG A 192 -11.34 12.42 0.79
C ARG A 192 -9.99 12.44 1.49
N ASP A 193 -8.94 12.79 0.76
CA ASP A 193 -7.61 13.04 1.34
C ASP A 193 -7.61 14.41 2.01
N PHE A 194 -7.45 14.43 3.33
CA PHE A 194 -7.46 15.65 4.12
C PHE A 194 -6.27 16.57 3.82
N ARG A 195 -5.14 16.03 3.36
CA ARG A 195 -3.91 16.78 3.05
C ARG A 195 -4.00 17.58 1.74
N ARG A 196 -4.88 17.18 0.81
CA ARG A 196 -4.95 17.67 -0.56
C ARG A 196 -6.23 18.44 -0.83
N SER A 197 -6.49 19.46 -0.04
CA SER A 197 -7.70 20.29 -0.20
C SER A 197 -8.98 19.45 -0.30
N HIS A 198 -9.06 18.38 0.51
CA HIS A 198 -10.19 17.43 0.52
C HIS A 198 -10.46 16.78 -0.85
N GLN A 199 -9.40 16.44 -1.59
CA GLN A 199 -9.51 15.72 -2.85
C GLN A 199 -10.31 14.43 -2.68
N LEU A 200 -11.34 14.26 -3.50
CA LEU A 200 -12.11 13.02 -3.54
C LEU A 200 -11.23 11.87 -4.05
N ILE A 201 -11.09 10.83 -3.23
CA ILE A 201 -10.29 9.65 -3.56
C ILE A 201 -11.19 8.51 -4.03
N THR A 202 -12.28 8.26 -3.30
CA THR A 202 -13.16 7.12 -3.55
C THR A 202 -14.60 7.54 -3.27
N SER A 203 -15.54 7.11 -4.13
CA SER A 203 -16.95 7.42 -3.99
C SER A 203 -17.85 6.29 -4.47
N PHE A 204 -18.90 5.98 -3.70
CA PHE A 204 -19.99 5.04 -4.03
C PHE A 204 -21.34 5.76 -3.95
N GLN A 205 -21.53 6.80 -4.74
CA GLN A 205 -22.75 7.64 -4.67
C GLN A 205 -23.99 6.93 -5.20
N SER A 206 -23.86 6.10 -6.20
CA SER A 206 -24.98 5.48 -6.94
C SER A 206 -25.15 3.97 -6.67
N THR A 207 -24.31 3.38 -5.83
CA THR A 207 -24.30 1.92 -5.59
C THR A 207 -24.44 1.63 -4.11
N PRO A 208 -25.66 1.48 -3.58
CA PRO A 208 -25.86 1.04 -2.20
C PRO A 208 -25.28 -0.35 -1.99
N LEU A 209 -24.63 -0.54 -0.85
CA LEU A 209 -24.12 -1.82 -0.39
C LEU A 209 -25.07 -2.40 0.66
N SER A 210 -25.69 -3.54 0.35
CA SER A 210 -26.44 -4.32 1.34
C SER A 210 -25.56 -5.44 1.91
N LEU A 211 -25.31 -5.41 3.20
CA LEU A 211 -24.59 -6.46 3.92
C LEU A 211 -25.51 -7.30 4.79
N ASP A 212 -25.34 -8.64 4.69
CA ASP A 212 -25.97 -9.63 5.56
C ASP A 212 -24.91 -10.31 6.44
N GLY A 213 -25.07 -10.24 7.75
CA GLY A 213 -24.13 -10.79 8.72
C GLY A 213 -24.03 -12.30 8.77
N GLY A 214 -24.90 -13.03 8.06
CA GLY A 214 -24.88 -14.50 8.06
C GLY A 214 -24.96 -15.11 9.46
N LYS A 215 -24.40 -16.31 9.63
CA LYS A 215 -24.43 -17.03 10.92
C LYS A 215 -23.21 -16.74 11.82
N LYS A 216 -22.07 -16.36 11.27
CA LYS A 216 -20.78 -16.42 11.98
C LYS A 216 -20.20 -15.07 12.40
N GLY A 217 -20.63 -13.96 11.83
CA GLY A 217 -20.01 -12.65 12.08
C GLY A 217 -18.61 -12.52 11.48
N LEU A 218 -18.00 -11.37 11.72
CA LEU A 218 -16.65 -11.04 11.25
C LEU A 218 -15.62 -12.00 11.86
N GLN A 219 -15.05 -12.88 11.03
CA GLN A 219 -14.03 -13.82 11.47
C GLN A 219 -12.62 -13.23 11.26
N SER A 220 -12.37 -12.70 10.07
CA SER A 220 -11.13 -12.03 9.72
C SER A 220 -11.39 -11.08 8.56
N ILE A 221 -10.62 -10.02 8.50
CA ILE A 221 -10.61 -9.13 7.34
C ILE A 221 -9.48 -9.62 6.45
N HIS A 222 -9.86 -10.14 5.29
CA HIS A 222 -8.89 -10.64 4.32
C HIS A 222 -9.02 -9.84 3.04
N THR A 223 -7.99 -9.07 2.72
CA THR A 223 -7.89 -8.34 1.47
C THR A 223 -6.70 -8.86 0.67
N PRO A 224 -6.73 -8.79 -0.65
CA PRO A 224 -5.57 -9.10 -1.47
C PRO A 224 -4.37 -8.26 -1.03
N GLN A 225 -3.22 -8.87 -0.89
CA GLN A 225 -2.00 -8.15 -0.57
C GLN A 225 -1.62 -7.25 -1.74
N SER A 226 -1.56 -5.95 -1.51
CA SER A 226 -1.13 -4.97 -2.51
C SER A 226 0.26 -4.38 -2.24
N ASN A 227 0.99 -4.92 -1.26
CA ASN A 227 2.18 -4.28 -0.70
C ASN A 227 3.49 -4.98 -1.05
N ALA A 228 3.47 -6.04 -1.82
CA ALA A 228 4.69 -6.60 -2.37
C ALA A 228 5.31 -5.61 -3.36
N ALA A 229 6.62 -5.62 -3.50
CA ALA A 229 7.28 -4.91 -4.57
C ALA A 229 6.79 -5.49 -5.91
N PRO A 230 6.04 -4.73 -6.71
CA PRO A 230 5.45 -5.26 -7.93
C PRO A 230 6.54 -5.55 -8.96
N MET A 231 6.40 -6.68 -9.62
CA MET A 231 7.27 -7.11 -10.70
C MET A 231 6.52 -7.01 -12.02
N LEU A 232 7.19 -6.53 -13.06
CA LEU A 232 6.64 -6.41 -14.40
C LEU A 232 7.54 -7.16 -15.38
N ARG A 233 6.94 -7.81 -16.37
CA ARG A 233 7.71 -8.44 -17.44
C ARG A 233 6.97 -8.49 -18.77
N THR A 234 7.77 -8.55 -19.85
CA THR A 234 7.31 -8.85 -21.20
C THR A 234 8.31 -9.75 -21.90
N THR A 235 7.90 -10.36 -22.99
CA THR A 235 8.80 -11.01 -23.94
C THR A 235 8.58 -10.45 -25.34
N PHE A 236 9.64 -10.43 -26.12
CA PHE A 236 9.60 -9.92 -27.50
C PHE A 236 10.58 -10.69 -28.39
N GLU A 237 10.28 -10.76 -29.66
CA GLU A 237 11.17 -11.34 -30.67
C GLU A 237 11.99 -10.24 -31.32
N THR A 238 13.25 -10.50 -31.61
CA THR A 238 14.12 -9.62 -32.41
C THR A 238 14.26 -10.18 -33.83
N ALA A 239 14.46 -9.29 -34.78
CA ALA A 239 14.78 -9.71 -36.14
C ALA A 239 16.13 -10.48 -36.18
N ASN A 240 16.24 -11.45 -37.09
CA ASN A 240 17.50 -12.17 -37.33
C ASN A 240 18.45 -11.27 -38.11
N LYS A 241 18.92 -10.18 -37.48
CA LYS A 241 19.82 -9.20 -38.03
C LYS A 241 20.82 -8.79 -36.95
N LYS A 242 22.01 -8.42 -37.35
CA LYS A 242 23.03 -7.97 -36.41
C LYS A 242 22.61 -6.68 -35.76
N ILE A 243 22.65 -6.66 -34.42
CA ILE A 243 22.29 -5.51 -33.62
C ILE A 243 23.46 -4.55 -33.55
N ALA A 244 23.26 -3.32 -34.00
CA ALA A 244 24.23 -2.26 -33.89
C ALA A 244 24.19 -1.59 -32.51
N LYS A 245 22.98 -1.42 -31.94
CA LYS A 245 22.77 -0.72 -30.70
C LYS A 245 21.39 -1.02 -30.13
N ALA A 246 21.28 -1.18 -28.82
CA ALA A 246 20.02 -1.22 -28.11
C ALA A 246 20.07 -0.33 -26.85
N ARG A 247 19.04 0.47 -26.64
CA ARG A 247 18.93 1.36 -25.48
C ARG A 247 17.57 1.28 -24.83
N ILE A 248 17.54 1.31 -23.49
CA ILE A 248 16.33 1.51 -22.70
C ILE A 248 16.34 2.94 -22.16
N TYR A 249 15.20 3.61 -22.28
CA TYR A 249 14.85 4.84 -21.60
C TYR A 249 13.74 4.51 -20.60
N ALA A 250 13.97 4.76 -19.31
CA ALA A 250 13.04 4.33 -18.27
C ALA A 250 12.91 5.34 -17.14
N THR A 251 11.71 5.45 -16.63
CA THR A 251 11.35 6.13 -15.37
C THR A 251 10.27 5.37 -14.65
N ALA A 252 10.05 5.69 -13.38
CA ALA A 252 9.01 5.03 -12.57
C ALA A 252 8.38 5.98 -11.56
N HIS A 253 7.14 5.73 -11.21
CA HIS A 253 6.57 6.13 -9.94
C HIS A 253 7.01 5.11 -8.89
N GLY A 254 7.89 5.51 -7.97
CA GLY A 254 8.66 4.63 -7.11
C GLY A 254 10.12 4.54 -7.56
N ILE A 255 10.82 3.52 -7.09
CA ILE A 255 12.15 3.16 -7.58
C ILE A 255 12.09 1.85 -8.36
N TYR A 256 13.08 1.63 -9.24
CA TYR A 256 13.07 0.46 -10.12
C TYR A 256 14.46 -0.13 -10.36
N GLU A 257 14.47 -1.43 -10.65
CA GLU A 257 15.57 -2.16 -11.26
C GLU A 257 15.11 -2.85 -12.54
N LEU A 258 15.92 -2.81 -13.58
CA LEU A 258 15.62 -3.42 -14.88
C LEU A 258 16.47 -4.67 -15.12
N TYR A 259 15.84 -5.64 -15.79
CA TYR A 259 16.44 -6.92 -16.15
C TYR A 259 16.19 -7.24 -17.61
N VAL A 260 17.22 -7.70 -18.31
CA VAL A 260 17.11 -8.21 -19.68
C VAL A 260 17.73 -9.59 -19.74
N ASN A 261 16.97 -10.58 -20.20
CA ASN A 261 17.40 -11.97 -20.37
C ASN A 261 18.08 -12.56 -19.11
N GLY A 262 17.53 -12.27 -17.93
CA GLY A 262 18.05 -12.74 -16.65
C GLY A 262 19.14 -11.88 -16.02
N SER A 263 19.65 -10.90 -16.73
CA SER A 263 20.73 -10.02 -16.24
C SER A 263 20.20 -8.66 -15.82
N ARG A 264 20.67 -8.17 -14.67
CA ARG A 264 20.42 -6.80 -14.22
C ARG A 264 21.11 -5.80 -15.17
N VAL A 265 20.38 -4.79 -15.61
CA VAL A 265 20.85 -3.85 -16.65
C VAL A 265 21.88 -2.86 -16.12
N SER A 266 21.82 -2.50 -14.86
CA SER A 266 22.70 -1.49 -14.26
C SER A 266 23.00 -1.80 -12.81
N ASN A 267 24.17 -1.35 -12.33
CA ASN A 267 24.53 -1.37 -10.91
C ASN A 267 24.09 -0.12 -10.14
N ALA A 268 23.38 0.78 -10.79
CA ALA A 268 22.83 1.96 -10.13
C ALA A 268 21.68 1.61 -9.20
N TYR A 269 21.60 2.34 -8.10
CA TYR A 269 20.54 2.20 -7.09
C TYR A 269 19.59 3.40 -7.10
N PHE A 270 18.37 3.18 -6.63
CA PHE A 270 17.35 4.20 -6.33
C PHE A 270 16.86 5.01 -7.55
N ASN A 271 17.03 4.47 -8.78
CA ASN A 271 16.47 5.11 -9.97
C ASN A 271 14.92 5.15 -9.90
N PRO A 272 14.26 6.22 -10.37
CA PRO A 272 14.82 7.40 -11.05
C PRO A 272 15.34 8.48 -10.09
N GLY A 273 15.27 8.30 -8.77
CA GLY A 273 15.59 9.30 -7.77
C GLY A 273 14.38 10.10 -7.34
N ILE A 274 14.63 11.15 -6.54
CA ILE A 274 13.59 12.05 -6.04
C ILE A 274 13.58 13.36 -6.83
N THR A 275 12.38 13.80 -7.20
CA THR A 275 12.13 15.11 -7.80
C THR A 275 10.88 15.73 -7.19
N GLN A 276 10.49 16.90 -7.62
CA GLN A 276 9.16 17.42 -7.38
C GLN A 276 8.21 16.78 -8.40
N TYR A 277 7.69 15.60 -8.06
CA TYR A 277 6.96 14.71 -8.99
C TYR A 277 5.71 15.33 -9.63
N ASP A 278 5.14 16.39 -9.07
CA ASP A 278 4.05 17.15 -9.67
C ASP A 278 4.53 18.17 -10.74
N LYS A 279 5.83 18.33 -10.92
CA LYS A 279 6.46 19.27 -11.88
C LYS A 279 7.40 18.55 -12.84
N THR A 280 8.27 17.72 -12.29
CA THR A 280 9.37 17.15 -13.05
C THR A 280 9.60 15.69 -12.65
N GLN A 281 9.83 14.86 -13.64
CA GLN A 281 10.34 13.52 -13.46
C GLN A 281 11.54 13.31 -14.36
N VAL A 282 12.51 12.53 -13.90
CA VAL A 282 13.70 12.20 -14.68
C VAL A 282 13.62 10.77 -15.18
N TYR A 283 14.22 10.51 -16.35
CA TYR A 283 14.40 9.17 -16.89
C TYR A 283 15.89 8.86 -17.07
N GLN A 284 16.25 7.62 -16.85
CA GLN A 284 17.59 7.08 -17.10
C GLN A 284 17.67 6.46 -18.49
N THR A 285 18.88 6.43 -19.03
CA THR A 285 19.21 5.78 -20.30
C THR A 285 20.25 4.69 -20.07
N PHE A 286 19.93 3.47 -20.51
CA PHE A 286 20.79 2.31 -20.35
C PHE A 286 21.19 1.73 -21.71
N ASP A 287 22.47 1.45 -21.90
CA ASP A 287 22.92 0.64 -23.03
C ASP A 287 22.71 -0.84 -22.72
N VAL A 288 21.80 -1.45 -23.44
CA VAL A 288 21.44 -2.88 -23.28
C VAL A 288 21.88 -3.73 -24.48
N THR A 289 22.70 -3.17 -25.35
CA THR A 289 23.22 -3.89 -26.53
C THR A 289 23.81 -5.26 -26.18
N PRO A 290 24.64 -5.41 -25.12
CA PRO A 290 25.22 -6.71 -24.78
C PRO A 290 24.23 -7.73 -24.22
N PHE A 291 23.06 -7.32 -23.83
CA PHE A 291 22.04 -8.20 -23.23
C PHE A 291 21.02 -8.72 -24.26
N ILE A 292 20.91 -8.12 -25.44
CA ILE A 292 19.89 -8.48 -26.45
C ILE A 292 20.43 -9.57 -27.39
N LEU A 293 19.63 -10.63 -27.53
CA LEU A 293 19.91 -11.74 -28.43
C LEU A 293 19.21 -11.50 -29.76
N SER A 294 19.97 -11.62 -30.87
CA SER A 294 19.46 -11.45 -32.24
C SER A 294 18.70 -12.69 -32.73
N GLY A 295 17.62 -12.50 -33.46
CA GLY A 295 16.90 -13.57 -34.15
C GLY A 295 16.18 -14.55 -33.23
N THR A 296 15.86 -14.12 -31.99
CA THR A 296 15.25 -15.00 -31.01
C THR A 296 14.39 -14.24 -30.02
N LYS A 297 13.71 -14.99 -29.19
CA LYS A 297 12.92 -14.48 -28.08
C LYS A 297 13.82 -13.90 -26.99
N ASN A 298 13.49 -12.71 -26.54
CA ASN A 298 14.09 -12.00 -25.42
C ASN A 298 13.06 -11.75 -24.34
N ALA A 299 13.51 -11.50 -23.12
CA ALA A 299 12.69 -11.04 -22.00
C ALA A 299 13.20 -9.73 -21.45
N TRP A 300 12.26 -8.89 -21.06
CA TRP A 300 12.53 -7.62 -20.36
C TRP A 300 11.64 -7.55 -19.14
N GLY A 301 12.23 -7.25 -17.98
CA GLY A 301 11.53 -7.16 -16.72
C GLY A 301 11.95 -5.97 -15.88
N ALA A 302 11.13 -5.64 -14.89
CA ALA A 302 11.39 -4.63 -13.88
C ALA A 302 10.88 -5.08 -12.51
N GLU A 303 11.64 -4.81 -11.48
CA GLU A 303 11.19 -4.77 -10.09
C GLU A 303 10.96 -3.33 -9.69
N LEU A 304 9.85 -3.07 -8.98
CA LEU A 304 9.51 -1.74 -8.49
C LEU A 304 9.43 -1.76 -6.97
N ALA A 305 9.70 -0.62 -6.34
CA ALA A 305 9.49 -0.41 -4.92
C ALA A 305 8.98 1.01 -4.66
N GLU A 306 8.56 1.26 -3.41
CA GLU A 306 7.92 2.53 -3.02
C GLU A 306 8.81 3.75 -3.27
N GLY A 307 10.09 3.68 -2.86
CA GLY A 307 10.99 4.81 -2.94
C GLY A 307 10.47 6.03 -2.18
N TRP A 308 10.53 7.19 -2.82
CA TRP A 308 9.96 8.45 -2.30
C TRP A 308 8.55 8.74 -2.81
N TRP A 309 8.04 7.92 -3.74
CA TRP A 309 6.74 8.14 -4.37
C TRP A 309 5.58 7.75 -3.46
N SER A 310 5.64 6.57 -2.87
CA SER A 310 4.56 5.99 -2.07
C SER A 310 5.07 5.48 -0.73
N GLY A 311 4.16 4.98 0.11
CA GLY A 311 4.51 4.53 1.46
C GLY A 311 4.99 5.67 2.34
N GLY A 312 5.91 5.39 3.24
CA GLY A 312 6.53 6.37 4.13
C GLY A 312 7.65 7.13 3.44
N ALA A 313 7.33 8.22 2.77
CA ALA A 313 8.33 9.03 2.07
C ALA A 313 9.32 9.75 3.00
N THR A 314 9.01 9.88 4.28
CA THR A 314 9.86 10.39 5.36
C THR A 314 9.50 9.72 6.67
N PHE A 315 10.22 10.05 7.76
CA PHE A 315 9.87 9.63 9.12
C PHE A 315 8.61 10.35 9.68
N VAL A 316 8.10 11.36 8.98
CA VAL A 316 6.88 12.08 9.39
C VAL A 316 5.66 11.33 8.86
N GLY A 317 4.79 10.89 9.77
CA GLY A 317 3.61 10.09 9.43
C GLY A 317 2.64 10.75 8.44
N SER A 318 2.59 12.09 8.36
CA SER A 318 1.77 12.83 7.39
C SER A 318 2.23 12.63 5.94
N ASN A 319 3.46 12.17 5.72
CA ASN A 319 4.01 11.95 4.38
C ASN A 319 3.77 10.53 3.85
N TRP A 320 2.89 9.78 4.46
CA TRP A 320 2.47 8.47 3.95
C TRP A 320 1.66 8.62 2.66
N ASN A 321 2.10 7.96 1.59
CA ASN A 321 1.51 8.06 0.24
C ASN A 321 1.33 9.50 -0.24
N PHE A 322 2.33 10.36 0.03
CA PHE A 322 2.22 11.79 -0.25
C PHE A 322 2.04 12.10 -1.75
N PHE A 323 2.79 11.46 -2.62
CA PHE A 323 2.69 11.66 -4.06
C PHE A 323 1.75 10.67 -4.75
N GLY A 324 1.74 9.42 -4.31
CA GLY A 324 0.89 8.37 -4.85
C GLY A 324 0.91 7.14 -3.97
N ASN A 325 0.15 6.13 -4.36
CA ASN A 325 0.00 4.90 -3.57
C ASN A 325 0.29 3.63 -4.37
N ARG A 326 0.76 3.79 -5.62
CA ARG A 326 1.07 2.69 -6.53
C ARG A 326 2.34 2.98 -7.29
N GLN A 327 3.11 1.94 -7.51
CA GLN A 327 4.28 1.98 -8.36
C GLN A 327 3.88 1.76 -9.81
N ALA A 328 4.56 2.46 -10.74
CA ALA A 328 4.36 2.31 -12.17
C ALA A 328 5.67 2.47 -12.91
N LEU A 329 5.80 1.78 -14.04
CA LEU A 329 6.94 1.89 -14.95
C LEU A 329 6.50 2.54 -16.25
N LEU A 330 7.25 3.52 -16.72
CA LEU A 330 7.18 4.04 -18.08
C LEU A 330 8.54 3.83 -18.74
N ALA A 331 8.59 3.01 -19.78
CA ALA A 331 9.85 2.69 -20.41
C ALA A 331 9.70 2.36 -21.91
N LYS A 332 10.78 2.66 -22.64
CA LYS A 332 10.92 2.40 -24.07
C LYS A 332 12.28 1.77 -24.32
N MET A 333 12.32 0.70 -25.11
CA MET A 333 13.53 0.11 -25.65
C MET A 333 13.60 0.36 -27.17
N GLU A 334 14.72 0.88 -27.64
CA GLU A 334 15.00 1.05 -29.06
C GLU A 334 16.18 0.16 -29.46
N ILE A 335 15.97 -0.69 -30.46
CA ILE A 335 16.97 -1.58 -31.06
C ILE A 335 17.23 -1.08 -32.48
N THR A 336 18.48 -0.75 -32.79
CA THR A 336 18.92 -0.40 -34.14
C THR A 336 19.79 -1.52 -34.69
N TYR A 337 19.45 -2.01 -35.86
CA TYR A 337 20.21 -3.03 -36.57
C TYR A 337 21.28 -2.42 -37.50
N GLU A 338 22.32 -3.18 -37.86
CA GLU A 338 23.41 -2.67 -38.73
C GLU A 338 22.91 -2.24 -40.11
N ASP A 339 21.78 -2.76 -40.58
CA ASP A 339 21.16 -2.31 -41.85
C ASP A 339 20.36 -1.01 -41.71
N GLY A 340 20.39 -0.36 -40.55
CA GLY A 340 19.69 0.90 -40.25
C GLY A 340 18.23 0.72 -39.87
N THR A 341 17.66 -0.48 -39.92
CA THR A 341 16.27 -0.72 -39.46
C THR A 341 16.18 -0.63 -37.94
N GLN A 342 15.02 -0.26 -37.45
CA GLN A 342 14.77 -0.06 -36.02
C GLN A 342 13.58 -0.89 -35.54
N GLN A 343 13.63 -1.29 -34.27
CA GLN A 343 12.55 -1.92 -33.55
C GLN A 343 12.37 -1.23 -32.21
N THR A 344 11.11 -0.92 -31.87
CA THR A 344 10.76 -0.28 -30.58
C THR A 344 9.85 -1.18 -29.78
N ILE A 345 10.18 -1.35 -28.50
CA ILE A 345 9.36 -2.03 -27.49
C ILE A 345 9.03 -1.00 -26.40
N VAL A 346 7.77 -0.89 -26.00
CA VAL A 346 7.31 0.05 -24.96
C VAL A 346 6.59 -0.70 -23.83
N THR A 347 6.44 -0.04 -22.70
CA THR A 347 5.49 -0.46 -21.66
C THR A 347 4.08 -0.37 -22.24
N ASP A 348 3.51 -1.51 -22.54
CA ASP A 348 2.19 -1.68 -23.15
C ASP A 348 1.38 -2.65 -22.27
N PRO A 349 0.29 -2.21 -21.62
CA PRO A 349 -0.46 -3.05 -20.70
C PRO A 349 -1.02 -4.31 -21.36
N THR A 350 -1.16 -4.34 -22.69
CA THR A 350 -1.64 -5.52 -23.43
C THR A 350 -0.55 -6.60 -23.62
N LYS A 351 0.72 -6.24 -23.48
CA LYS A 351 1.89 -7.12 -23.70
C LYS A 351 2.66 -7.41 -22.43
N TRP A 352 2.53 -6.57 -21.43
CA TRP A 352 3.23 -6.74 -20.17
C TRP A 352 2.37 -7.47 -19.15
N LYS A 353 3.02 -8.22 -18.29
CA LYS A 353 2.42 -8.89 -17.15
C LYS A 353 2.96 -8.33 -15.84
N SER A 354 2.16 -8.44 -14.81
CA SER A 354 2.50 -8.00 -13.46
C SER A 354 2.38 -9.14 -12.45
N TYR A 355 3.22 -9.10 -11.43
CA TYR A 355 3.21 -10.01 -10.31
C TYR A 355 3.32 -9.22 -9.00
N ASP A 356 2.39 -9.44 -8.09
CA ASP A 356 2.22 -8.68 -6.86
C ASP A 356 2.45 -9.50 -5.58
N ASP A 357 2.97 -10.72 -5.72
CA ASP A 357 3.30 -11.62 -4.61
C ASP A 357 4.82 -11.93 -4.56
N SER A 358 5.64 -10.90 -4.75
CA SER A 358 7.10 -10.99 -4.73
C SER A 358 7.64 -11.35 -3.35
N PRO A 359 8.91 -11.80 -3.23
CA PRO A 359 9.57 -12.03 -1.95
C PRO A 359 9.64 -10.79 -1.06
N VAL A 360 9.72 -9.61 -1.63
CA VAL A 360 9.67 -8.34 -0.89
C VAL A 360 8.22 -8.05 -0.55
N ILE A 361 7.81 -8.42 0.66
CA ILE A 361 6.45 -8.20 1.15
C ILE A 361 6.21 -6.72 1.45
N TYR A 362 7.24 -6.06 1.95
CA TYR A 362 7.22 -4.66 2.33
C TYR A 362 8.63 -4.07 2.25
N GLY A 363 8.76 -2.83 1.83
CA GLY A 363 10.04 -2.12 1.79
C GLY A 363 9.85 -0.62 1.87
N SER A 364 10.63 0.05 2.70
CA SER A 364 10.63 1.51 2.85
C SER A 364 12.00 1.98 3.32
N PHE A 365 12.45 3.13 2.86
CA PHE A 365 13.72 3.72 3.32
C PHE A 365 13.75 4.00 4.83
N PHE A 366 12.61 4.28 5.43
CA PHE A 366 12.51 4.71 6.82
C PHE A 366 12.03 3.62 7.78
N GLN A 367 11.47 2.53 7.25
CA GLN A 367 10.82 1.50 8.06
C GLN A 367 11.40 0.11 7.83
N GLY A 368 12.38 0.00 6.92
CA GLY A 368 13.06 -1.25 6.62
C GLY A 368 12.32 -2.12 5.61
N GLU A 369 12.77 -3.36 5.49
CA GLU A 369 12.29 -4.34 4.52
C GLU A 369 11.85 -5.62 5.22
N VAL A 370 10.78 -6.23 4.71
CA VAL A 370 10.35 -7.58 5.06
C VAL A 370 10.47 -8.45 3.82
N TYR A 371 11.36 -9.43 3.87
CA TYR A 371 11.64 -10.36 2.78
C TYR A 371 11.25 -11.79 3.17
N ASP A 372 10.42 -12.45 2.35
CA ASP A 372 10.08 -13.86 2.53
C ASP A 372 10.79 -14.74 1.49
N ALA A 373 11.90 -15.34 1.88
CA ALA A 373 12.71 -16.18 1.01
C ALA A 373 11.95 -17.38 0.44
N ARG A 374 10.87 -17.85 1.06
CA ARG A 374 10.05 -18.98 0.57
C ARG A 374 9.35 -18.64 -0.75
N LYS A 375 9.10 -17.37 -1.01
CA LYS A 375 8.48 -16.90 -2.25
C LYS A 375 9.48 -16.80 -3.41
N ALA A 376 10.76 -16.74 -3.13
CA ALA A 376 11.80 -16.57 -4.14
C ALA A 376 11.85 -17.70 -5.18
N GLU A 377 11.52 -18.93 -4.75
CA GLU A 377 11.49 -20.08 -5.67
C GLU A 377 10.43 -19.94 -6.78
N ALA A 378 9.27 -19.37 -6.47
CA ALA A 378 8.16 -19.19 -7.41
C ALA A 378 8.51 -18.22 -8.56
N ILE A 379 9.48 -17.34 -8.32
CA ILE A 379 9.92 -16.33 -9.30
C ILE A 379 11.37 -16.58 -9.79
N ARG A 380 11.94 -17.75 -9.50
CA ARG A 380 13.27 -18.07 -10.00
C ARG A 380 13.35 -17.89 -11.52
N GLU A 381 14.36 -17.18 -12.00
CA GLU A 381 14.57 -16.87 -13.43
C GLU A 381 13.43 -16.08 -14.10
N TRP A 382 12.62 -15.36 -13.33
CA TRP A 382 11.43 -14.65 -13.80
C TRP A 382 11.69 -13.70 -14.99
N SER A 383 12.88 -13.15 -15.11
CA SER A 383 13.27 -12.22 -16.17
C SER A 383 13.92 -12.89 -17.39
N THR A 384 13.86 -14.23 -17.48
CA THR A 384 14.40 -14.99 -18.64
C THR A 384 13.32 -15.26 -19.71
N PRO A 385 13.69 -15.49 -20.99
CA PRO A 385 12.75 -15.71 -22.07
C PRO A 385 11.85 -16.95 -21.90
N ASN A 386 12.34 -17.99 -21.21
CA ASN A 386 11.68 -19.27 -21.07
C ASN A 386 10.84 -19.42 -19.80
N TYR A 387 10.84 -18.40 -18.95
CA TYR A 387 10.04 -18.43 -17.73
C TYR A 387 8.53 -18.55 -18.03
N ARG A 388 7.85 -19.39 -17.27
CA ARG A 388 6.40 -19.60 -17.40
C ARG A 388 5.63 -18.63 -16.51
N ASP A 389 5.10 -17.59 -17.12
CA ASP A 389 4.36 -16.52 -16.44
C ASP A 389 2.83 -16.68 -16.49
N THR A 390 2.33 -17.91 -16.57
CA THR A 390 0.88 -18.18 -16.69
C THR A 390 0.08 -17.76 -15.45
N HIS A 391 0.72 -17.65 -14.29
CA HIS A 391 0.14 -17.21 -13.05
C HIS A 391 0.27 -15.69 -12.80
N TRP A 392 1.01 -14.98 -13.67
CA TRP A 392 1.09 -13.53 -13.63
C TRP A 392 -0.18 -12.90 -14.20
N LYS A 393 -0.57 -11.77 -13.64
CA LYS A 393 -1.72 -11.00 -14.11
C LYS A 393 -1.34 -10.16 -15.32
N GLN A 394 -2.32 -9.75 -16.11
CA GLN A 394 -2.11 -8.74 -17.13
C GLN A 394 -1.75 -7.41 -16.44
N ALA A 395 -0.73 -6.72 -16.92
CA ALA A 395 -0.44 -5.37 -16.46
C ALA A 395 -1.59 -4.42 -16.80
N ALA A 396 -1.70 -3.34 -16.05
CA ALA A 396 -2.71 -2.33 -16.29
C ALA A 396 -2.07 -0.95 -16.41
N GLU A 397 -2.69 -0.08 -17.19
CA GLU A 397 -2.37 1.32 -17.22
C GLU A 397 -2.84 1.98 -15.93
N ILE A 398 -1.96 2.70 -15.24
CA ILE A 398 -2.34 3.52 -14.10
C ILE A 398 -2.78 4.88 -14.64
N GLN A 399 -4.02 5.26 -14.35
CA GLN A 399 -4.45 6.63 -14.57
C GLN A 399 -3.74 7.55 -13.57
N GLU A 400 -3.35 8.70 -14.04
CA GLU A 400 -2.66 9.71 -13.24
C GLU A 400 -3.55 10.16 -12.07
N ASP A 401 -2.96 10.22 -10.88
CA ASP A 401 -3.64 10.54 -9.65
C ASP A 401 -3.71 12.05 -9.32
N GLY A 402 -3.70 12.88 -10.36
CA GLY A 402 -3.88 14.33 -10.25
C GLY A 402 -2.61 15.13 -10.00
N PHE A 403 -1.44 14.49 -9.92
CA PHE A 403 -0.16 15.21 -9.79
C PHE A 403 0.49 15.57 -11.12
N SER A 404 0.31 14.77 -12.14
CA SER A 404 1.05 14.84 -13.40
C SER A 404 0.28 15.47 -14.56
N THR A 405 -0.89 16.05 -14.34
CA THR A 405 -1.77 16.55 -15.41
C THR A 405 -1.61 18.05 -15.72
N GLY A 406 -0.65 18.73 -15.09
CA GLY A 406 -0.37 20.13 -15.42
C GLY A 406 0.31 20.26 -16.78
N ASN A 407 -0.05 21.29 -17.57
CA ASN A 407 0.61 21.62 -18.82
C ASN A 407 2.12 21.89 -18.68
N ASP A 408 2.61 22.01 -17.45
CA ASP A 408 4.01 22.32 -17.09
C ASP A 408 4.80 21.10 -16.64
N TYR A 409 4.23 19.89 -16.68
CA TYR A 409 4.94 18.67 -16.31
C TYR A 409 6.03 18.32 -17.33
N GLN A 410 7.25 18.07 -16.84
CA GLN A 410 8.40 17.78 -17.65
C GLN A 410 9.03 16.43 -17.34
N LEU A 411 9.23 15.62 -18.36
CA LEU A 411 10.03 14.41 -18.30
C LEU A 411 11.41 14.71 -18.89
N LEU A 412 12.44 14.75 -18.05
CA LEU A 412 13.80 15.16 -18.40
C LEU A 412 14.78 13.99 -18.34
N ALA A 413 15.82 14.04 -19.15
CA ALA A 413 16.94 13.12 -18.99
C ALA A 413 17.63 13.36 -17.65
N ASP A 414 17.94 12.29 -16.93
CA ASP A 414 18.75 12.37 -15.72
C ASP A 414 20.18 12.77 -16.10
N MET A 415 20.67 13.84 -15.51
CA MET A 415 22.03 14.35 -15.71
C MET A 415 22.91 14.19 -14.46
N ALA A 416 22.35 13.62 -13.39
CA ALA A 416 23.11 13.35 -12.18
C ALA A 416 23.99 12.11 -12.34
N GLU A 417 25.05 12.03 -11.57
CA GLU A 417 25.82 10.80 -11.46
C GLU A 417 25.00 9.72 -10.75
N PRO A 418 25.02 8.46 -11.23
CA PRO A 418 24.26 7.39 -10.61
C PRO A 418 24.81 7.06 -9.23
N ILE A 419 23.91 6.72 -8.31
CA ILE A 419 24.28 6.17 -7.01
C ILE A 419 24.70 4.72 -7.21
N MET A 420 25.94 4.38 -6.86
CA MET A 420 26.49 3.03 -7.03
C MET A 420 27.27 2.60 -5.80
N ALA A 421 27.40 1.29 -5.59
CA ALA A 421 28.39 0.77 -4.67
C ALA A 421 29.79 0.98 -5.28
N ILE A 422 30.60 1.81 -4.62
CA ILE A 422 31.97 2.17 -5.09
C ILE A 422 33.05 1.33 -4.42
N ASP A 423 32.74 0.76 -3.25
CA ASP A 423 33.66 -0.08 -2.48
C ASP A 423 32.90 -1.06 -1.60
N THR A 424 33.60 -2.08 -1.13
CA THR A 424 33.08 -3.05 -0.14
C THR A 424 34.06 -3.15 1.03
N LEU A 425 33.62 -2.67 2.18
CA LEU A 425 34.44 -2.70 3.40
C LEU A 425 34.19 -4.01 4.16
N THR A 426 35.29 -4.64 4.58
CA THR A 426 35.25 -5.77 5.50
C THR A 426 35.45 -5.29 6.93
N ALA A 427 34.68 -5.84 7.88
CA ALA A 427 34.85 -5.53 9.29
C ALA A 427 36.29 -5.80 9.74
N GLN A 428 36.91 -4.82 10.39
CA GLN A 428 38.25 -4.89 10.94
C GLN A 428 38.27 -5.57 12.31
N SER A 429 37.21 -5.40 13.09
CA SER A 429 37.01 -6.06 14.37
C SER A 429 35.55 -6.38 14.64
N MET A 430 35.33 -7.29 15.57
CA MET A 430 34.02 -7.67 16.09
C MET A 430 34.09 -7.81 17.58
N GLU A 431 33.16 -7.22 18.31
CA GLU A 431 33.06 -7.34 19.77
C GLU A 431 31.64 -7.77 20.16
N GLU A 432 31.53 -8.74 21.04
CA GLU A 432 30.30 -9.08 21.72
C GLU A 432 30.12 -8.17 22.95
N VAL A 433 29.41 -7.05 22.76
CA VAL A 433 29.22 -6.03 23.82
C VAL A 433 28.25 -6.48 24.91
N ARG A 434 27.42 -7.47 24.66
CA ARG A 434 26.55 -8.18 25.60
C ARG A 434 26.08 -9.49 24.96
N PRO A 435 25.64 -10.51 25.71
CA PRO A 435 25.29 -11.81 25.17
C PRO A 435 24.36 -11.71 23.95
N GLY A 436 24.78 -12.22 22.81
CA GLY A 436 24.05 -12.23 21.52
C GLY A 436 24.03 -10.88 20.79
N VAL A 437 24.76 -9.85 21.26
CA VAL A 437 24.82 -8.54 20.60
C VAL A 437 26.25 -8.22 20.19
N PHE A 438 26.45 -8.15 18.87
CA PHE A 438 27.78 -7.95 18.27
C PHE A 438 27.85 -6.58 17.59
N VAL A 439 28.99 -5.90 17.78
CA VAL A 439 29.37 -4.68 17.10
C VAL A 439 30.50 -4.99 16.13
N TYR A 440 30.34 -4.62 14.88
CA TYR A 440 31.35 -4.75 13.84
C TYR A 440 31.91 -3.37 13.50
N ASP A 441 33.20 -3.21 13.66
CA ASP A 441 33.91 -1.98 13.29
C ASP A 441 34.44 -2.11 11.86
N LEU A 442 34.03 -1.19 11.00
CA LEU A 442 34.47 -1.13 9.60
C LEU A 442 35.68 -0.22 9.38
N GLY A 443 36.18 0.41 10.46
CA GLY A 443 37.40 1.22 10.47
C GLY A 443 37.24 2.64 9.94
N GLN A 444 36.06 3.01 9.40
CA GLN A 444 35.75 4.34 8.91
C GLN A 444 34.25 4.63 8.85
N ASN A 445 33.89 5.89 8.85
CA ASN A 445 32.54 6.32 8.55
C ASN A 445 32.21 6.07 7.09
N LEU A 446 31.01 5.60 6.82
CA LEU A 446 30.53 5.30 5.46
C LEU A 446 29.03 5.58 5.33
N ALA A 447 28.61 5.83 4.10
CA ALA A 447 27.23 5.68 3.68
C ALA A 447 27.12 4.40 2.86
N GLY A 448 26.31 3.44 3.27
CA GLY A 448 26.24 2.14 2.60
C GLY A 448 25.16 1.24 3.18
N VAL A 449 25.15 0.00 2.72
CA VAL A 449 24.23 -1.05 3.18
C VAL A 449 25.03 -2.26 3.68
N PRO A 450 24.58 -2.98 4.72
CA PRO A 450 25.27 -4.17 5.19
C PRO A 450 25.08 -5.32 4.18
N LEU A 451 26.15 -6.07 3.90
CA LEU A 451 26.12 -7.33 3.20
C LEU A 451 26.40 -8.46 4.20
N LEU A 452 25.38 -9.25 4.50
CA LEU A 452 25.47 -10.32 5.49
C LEU A 452 25.45 -11.68 4.79
N HIS A 453 26.38 -12.54 5.15
CA HIS A 453 26.46 -13.92 4.69
C HIS A 453 26.08 -14.89 5.82
N PHE A 454 24.93 -15.52 5.69
CA PHE A 454 24.44 -16.50 6.64
C PHE A 454 24.78 -17.92 6.22
N LYS A 455 25.19 -18.76 7.17
CA LYS A 455 25.40 -20.20 6.94
C LYS A 455 24.62 -21.03 7.96
N GLY A 456 24.06 -22.14 7.53
CA GLY A 456 23.39 -23.10 8.40
C GLY A 456 22.05 -22.65 8.97
N LEU A 457 21.41 -21.66 8.36
CA LEU A 457 20.05 -21.27 8.75
C LEU A 457 19.04 -22.37 8.40
N THR A 458 18.07 -22.57 9.26
CA THR A 458 16.92 -23.47 9.02
C THR A 458 15.69 -22.69 8.60
N ALA A 459 14.75 -23.36 7.94
CA ALA A 459 13.48 -22.71 7.58
C ALA A 459 12.77 -22.19 8.83
N GLY A 460 12.35 -20.92 8.83
CA GLY A 460 11.72 -20.25 9.95
C GLY A 460 12.69 -19.51 10.89
N THR A 461 13.98 -19.44 10.58
CA THR A 461 14.91 -18.51 11.26
C THR A 461 14.57 -17.07 10.83
N GLU A 462 14.35 -16.20 11.82
CA GLU A 462 14.12 -14.75 11.65
C GLU A 462 15.37 -13.98 12.06
#